data_e8b1eb86cd15ad3af5de8d9cde4ac699
#
_entry.id   e8b1eb86cd15ad3af5de8d9cde4ac699
#
_cell.length_a   1.000
_cell.length_b   1.000
_cell.length_c   1.000
_cell.angle_alpha   90.00
_cell.angle_beta   90.00
_cell.angle_gamma   90.00
#
_symmetry.space_group_name_H-M   'P 1'
#
loop_
_entity.id
_entity.type
_entity.pdbx_description
1 polymer ?
#
loop_
_entity_poly.entity_id
_entity_poly.type
_entity_poly.pdbx_seq_one_letter_code
_entity_poly.pdbx_strand_id
1 'polypeptide(L)'
;ASCQDMAVITIGRISGEFHDRNITDDFLLSQTEQKLIENVCTAFHQKGKKVIVILNTCGALETFSWKEQPDAILVAWLAGQEGGNAVTDILTGTVTPSGKLPMTWPVNYEDVPSASNFPLAGHKESIDSTRYEEGLFVGYRYYDTFGKPVSYPFGYGLSYTTFDYGNLSIEKKEDVVEISCRIINSGNRAGKEVVQVYVSFPDKNENYPTKELKGFAKTQLLQPGETETVTVHIPLSYLKRYDETADCWKLPQGIFRFFVNSSVKDCRLTGKYNL
;
A
#
# COMPACT_ATOMS: atom_id res chain seq x y z
N ALA A 1 -14.09 16.20 25.65
CA ALA A 1 -15.12 15.30 25.10
C ALA A 1 -16.56 15.82 25.32
N SER A 2 -16.88 16.48 26.46
CA SER A 2 -18.25 16.89 26.73
C SER A 2 -18.82 17.91 25.73
N CYS A 3 -18.00 18.85 25.28
CA CYS A 3 -18.43 19.99 24.43
C CYS A 3 -18.02 19.85 22.95
N GLN A 4 -17.41 18.72 22.56
CA GLN A 4 -16.93 18.47 21.20
C GLN A 4 -17.61 17.25 20.62
N ASP A 5 -17.87 17.23 19.32
CA ASP A 5 -18.56 16.12 18.65
C ASP A 5 -17.60 15.02 18.18
N MET A 6 -16.34 15.37 17.95
CA MET A 6 -15.31 14.48 17.44
C MET A 6 -13.93 14.95 17.93
N ALA A 7 -12.98 14.05 18.02
CA ALA A 7 -11.56 14.38 18.22
C ALA A 7 -10.74 14.06 16.97
N VAL A 8 -9.77 14.92 16.69
CA VAL A 8 -8.74 14.70 15.68
C VAL A 8 -7.39 14.80 16.35
N ILE A 9 -6.57 13.75 16.23
CA ILE A 9 -5.21 13.68 16.75
C ILE A 9 -4.27 13.68 15.56
N THR A 10 -3.27 14.55 15.54
CA THR A 10 -2.22 14.54 14.52
C THR A 10 -0.92 14.00 15.10
N ILE A 11 -0.38 12.98 14.45
CA ILE A 11 0.95 12.43 14.72
C ILE A 11 1.86 12.85 13.58
N GLY A 12 2.92 13.59 13.91
CA GLY A 12 3.88 14.11 12.94
C GLY A 12 5.22 13.39 13.00
N ARG A 13 5.89 13.24 11.87
CA ARG A 13 7.28 12.79 11.76
C ARG A 13 8.03 13.66 10.76
N ILE A 14 9.29 13.95 11.06
CA ILE A 14 10.19 14.63 10.13
C ILE A 14 10.60 13.70 8.99
N SER A 15 11.16 14.27 7.92
CA SER A 15 11.56 13.50 6.75
C SER A 15 12.76 12.57 6.96
N GLY A 16 13.54 12.77 8.03
CA GLY A 16 14.78 12.04 8.25
C GLY A 16 15.90 12.49 7.31
N GLU A 17 15.81 13.67 6.73
CA GLU A 17 16.86 14.23 5.89
C GLU A 17 18.16 14.37 6.70
N PHE A 18 19.30 13.96 6.12
CA PHE A 18 20.64 13.89 6.71
C PHE A 18 20.89 12.79 7.74
N HIS A 19 19.89 12.07 8.21
CA HIS A 19 20.05 10.90 9.09
C HIS A 19 18.85 9.96 8.95
N ASP A 20 19.10 8.69 9.24
CA ASP A 20 18.05 7.68 9.20
C ASP A 20 17.10 7.83 10.38
N ARG A 21 15.87 7.36 10.18
CA ARG A 21 14.84 7.34 11.21
C ARG A 21 15.19 6.35 12.32
N ASN A 22 14.84 6.70 13.55
CA ASN A 22 15.02 5.85 14.71
C ASN A 22 13.84 4.87 14.86
N ILE A 23 14.09 3.73 15.53
CA ILE A 23 13.02 2.81 15.90
C ILE A 23 12.20 3.42 17.03
N THR A 24 12.86 3.83 18.11
CA THR A 24 12.23 4.41 19.31
C THR A 24 11.81 5.86 19.02
N ASP A 25 10.59 6.19 19.39
CA ASP A 25 9.98 7.53 19.31
C ASP A 25 9.88 8.11 17.89
N ASP A 26 10.10 7.28 16.86
CA ASP A 26 9.92 7.65 15.46
C ASP A 26 9.14 6.57 14.69
N PHE A 27 9.70 5.37 14.42
CA PHE A 27 8.92 4.27 13.88
C PHE A 27 7.85 3.81 14.88
N LEU A 28 8.23 3.61 16.14
CA LEU A 28 7.30 3.40 17.24
C LEU A 28 6.76 4.74 17.74
N LEU A 29 5.50 4.75 18.19
CA LEU A 29 4.98 5.89 18.94
C LEU A 29 5.69 6.02 20.28
N SER A 30 6.00 7.26 20.67
CA SER A 30 6.46 7.57 22.02
C SER A 30 5.39 7.21 23.07
N GLN A 31 5.81 6.99 24.31
CA GLN A 31 4.86 6.73 25.40
C GLN A 31 3.82 7.85 25.57
N THR A 32 4.20 9.09 25.28
CA THR A 32 3.31 10.24 25.35
C THR A 32 2.24 10.18 24.26
N GLU A 33 2.60 9.83 23.03
CA GLU A 33 1.67 9.67 21.91
C GLU A 33 0.72 8.50 22.13
N GLN A 34 1.24 7.36 22.64
CA GLN A 34 0.40 6.21 22.98
C GLN A 34 -0.65 6.58 24.03
N LYS A 35 -0.24 7.24 25.12
CA LYS A 35 -1.17 7.71 26.15
C LYS A 35 -2.14 8.76 25.64
N LEU A 36 -1.73 9.62 24.71
CA LEU A 36 -2.60 10.61 24.09
C LEU A 36 -3.75 9.91 23.33
N ILE A 37 -3.40 8.93 22.46
CA ILE A 37 -4.40 8.18 21.71
C ILE A 37 -5.34 7.44 22.66
N GLU A 38 -4.80 6.68 23.61
CA GLU A 38 -5.57 5.91 24.58
C GLU A 38 -6.56 6.79 25.36
N ASN A 39 -6.07 7.89 25.97
CA ASN A 39 -6.89 8.78 26.79
C ASN A 39 -7.97 9.47 25.97
N VAL A 40 -7.66 9.96 24.76
CA VAL A 40 -8.62 10.64 23.90
C VAL A 40 -9.66 9.65 23.39
N CYS A 41 -9.25 8.47 22.92
CA CYS A 41 -10.17 7.42 22.47
C CYS A 41 -11.11 7.03 23.63
N THR A 42 -10.58 6.74 24.82
CA THR A 42 -11.39 6.42 25.99
C THR A 42 -12.41 7.50 26.32
N ALA A 43 -11.98 8.77 26.38
CA ALA A 43 -12.83 9.89 26.77
C ALA A 43 -13.97 10.17 25.76
N PHE A 44 -13.69 10.01 24.46
CA PHE A 44 -14.66 10.23 23.40
C PHE A 44 -15.61 9.05 23.21
N HIS A 45 -15.09 7.82 23.22
CA HIS A 45 -15.90 6.61 23.08
C HIS A 45 -16.88 6.42 24.24
N GLN A 46 -16.51 6.80 25.48
CA GLN A 46 -17.45 6.84 26.61
C GLN A 46 -18.65 7.78 26.39
N LYS A 47 -18.54 8.70 25.44
CA LYS A 47 -19.64 9.60 25.03
C LYS A 47 -20.26 9.22 23.68
N GLY A 48 -19.93 8.07 23.13
CA GLY A 48 -20.40 7.64 21.81
C GLY A 48 -19.85 8.47 20.65
N LYS A 49 -18.73 9.18 20.85
CA LYS A 49 -18.14 10.10 19.88
C LYS A 49 -16.92 9.49 19.22
N LYS A 50 -16.55 10.00 18.05
CA LYS A 50 -15.52 9.44 17.18
C LYS A 50 -14.17 10.11 17.38
N VAL A 51 -13.10 9.33 17.10
CA VAL A 51 -11.70 9.79 17.12
C VAL A 51 -11.04 9.43 15.80
N ILE A 52 -10.40 10.40 15.18
CA ILE A 52 -9.63 10.25 13.95
C ILE A 52 -8.17 10.55 14.24
N VAL A 53 -7.26 9.69 13.77
CA VAL A 53 -5.81 9.95 13.80
C VAL A 53 -5.35 10.33 12.40
N ILE A 54 -4.65 11.45 12.29
CA ILE A 54 -3.99 11.91 11.07
C ILE A 54 -2.50 11.67 11.20
N LEU A 55 -1.93 10.94 10.24
CA LEU A 55 -0.50 10.69 10.17
C LEU A 55 0.13 11.62 9.13
N ASN A 56 0.86 12.63 9.61
CA ASN A 56 1.71 13.50 8.80
C ASN A 56 3.15 12.98 8.87
N THR A 57 3.49 12.05 8.00
CA THR A 57 4.73 11.26 8.05
C THR A 57 5.33 11.06 6.67
N CYS A 58 6.65 10.88 6.60
CA CYS A 58 7.36 10.56 5.38
C CYS A 58 7.47 9.06 5.07
N GLY A 59 7.09 8.19 6.01
CA GLY A 59 7.20 6.73 5.87
C GLY A 59 6.27 5.98 6.80
N ALA A 60 6.36 4.65 6.77
CA ALA A 60 5.56 3.79 7.65
C ALA A 60 5.89 4.02 9.13
N LEU A 61 4.88 3.88 9.97
CA LEU A 61 4.96 3.82 11.42
C LEU A 61 4.47 2.45 11.89
N GLU A 62 4.88 2.05 13.08
CA GLU A 62 4.21 0.94 13.75
C GLU A 62 2.78 1.38 14.08
N THR A 63 1.82 0.65 13.56
CA THR A 63 0.40 0.93 13.76
C THR A 63 -0.35 -0.26 14.33
N PHE A 64 0.23 -1.44 14.29
CA PHE A 64 -0.45 -2.69 14.64
C PHE A 64 -0.91 -2.71 16.11
N SER A 65 -0.12 -2.11 17.00
CA SER A 65 -0.41 -2.10 18.45
C SER A 65 -1.55 -1.15 18.85
N TRP A 66 -1.88 -0.15 18.01
CA TRP A 66 -2.84 0.90 18.39
C TRP A 66 -3.91 1.21 17.34
N LYS A 67 -3.81 0.69 16.13
CA LYS A 67 -4.72 1.02 15.00
C LYS A 67 -6.20 0.72 15.24
N GLU A 68 -6.50 -0.15 16.19
CA GLU A 68 -7.88 -0.51 16.55
C GLU A 68 -8.49 0.45 17.60
N GLN A 69 -7.70 1.38 18.14
CA GLN A 69 -8.20 2.35 19.13
C GLN A 69 -8.98 3.49 18.49
N PRO A 70 -8.47 4.22 17.46
CA PRO A 70 -9.24 5.26 16.80
C PRO A 70 -10.28 4.66 15.84
N ASP A 71 -11.32 5.44 15.52
CA ASP A 71 -12.34 5.04 14.54
C ASP A 71 -11.85 5.11 13.09
N ALA A 72 -10.86 5.97 12.81
CA ALA A 72 -10.23 6.10 11.49
C ALA A 72 -8.79 6.59 11.60
N ILE A 73 -7.98 6.19 10.61
CA ILE A 73 -6.61 6.68 10.42
C ILE A 73 -6.51 7.24 9.01
N LEU A 74 -6.09 8.51 8.90
CA LEU A 74 -5.81 9.18 7.65
C LEU A 74 -4.30 9.36 7.48
N VAL A 75 -3.69 8.73 6.50
CA VAL A 75 -2.29 8.94 6.14
C VAL A 75 -2.22 10.11 5.17
N ALA A 76 -1.84 11.28 5.69
CA ALA A 76 -1.73 12.51 4.91
C ALA A 76 -0.37 12.67 4.24
N TRP A 77 0.61 11.85 4.62
CA TRP A 77 2.00 11.97 4.18
C TRP A 77 2.56 13.39 4.48
N LEU A 78 3.47 13.88 3.65
CA LEU A 78 3.97 15.26 3.67
C LEU A 78 3.19 16.06 2.61
N ALA A 79 2.01 16.52 2.98
CA ALA A 79 1.00 17.01 2.06
C ALA A 79 1.28 18.40 1.43
N GLY A 80 2.37 19.07 1.82
CA GLY A 80 2.77 20.37 1.27
C GLY A 80 1.86 21.53 1.70
N GLN A 81 1.89 22.61 0.92
CA GLN A 81 1.26 23.90 1.27
C GLN A 81 -0.26 23.78 1.48
N GLU A 82 -0.96 23.01 0.66
CA GLU A 82 -2.43 22.85 0.71
C GLU A 82 -2.87 21.67 1.59
N GLY A 83 -1.96 21.13 2.41
CA GLY A 83 -2.22 19.94 3.22
C GLY A 83 -3.41 20.08 4.16
N GLY A 84 -3.58 21.23 4.80
CA GLY A 84 -4.72 21.51 5.67
C GLY A 84 -6.05 21.47 4.93
N ASN A 85 -6.12 22.08 3.75
CA ASN A 85 -7.32 22.07 2.90
C ASN A 85 -7.61 20.66 2.39
N ALA A 86 -6.61 19.93 1.91
CA ALA A 86 -6.78 18.56 1.41
C ALA A 86 -7.28 17.59 2.52
N VAL A 87 -6.73 17.71 3.73
CA VAL A 87 -7.20 16.94 4.89
C VAL A 87 -8.65 17.29 5.25
N THR A 88 -8.98 18.58 5.27
CA THR A 88 -10.33 19.06 5.55
C THR A 88 -11.35 18.52 4.53
N ASP A 89 -11.02 18.55 3.24
CA ASP A 89 -11.90 18.04 2.18
C ASP A 89 -12.20 16.54 2.35
N ILE A 90 -11.21 15.75 2.78
CA ILE A 90 -11.42 14.33 3.12
C ILE A 90 -12.28 14.21 4.37
N LEU A 91 -11.97 14.88 5.47
CA LEU A 91 -12.69 14.75 6.74
C LEU A 91 -14.15 15.20 6.65
N THR A 92 -14.44 16.22 5.85
CA THR A 92 -15.80 16.71 5.61
C THR A 92 -16.56 15.88 4.57
N GLY A 93 -15.88 15.01 3.83
CA GLY A 93 -16.46 14.20 2.76
C GLY A 93 -16.71 14.99 1.47
N THR A 94 -16.13 16.20 1.33
CA THR A 94 -16.13 16.97 0.07
C THR A 94 -15.42 16.19 -1.02
N VAL A 95 -14.33 15.49 -0.66
CA VAL A 95 -13.59 14.60 -1.54
C VAL A 95 -13.59 13.19 -0.96
N THR A 96 -13.94 12.21 -1.76
CA THR A 96 -13.81 10.77 -1.41
C THR A 96 -12.36 10.33 -1.54
N PRO A 97 -11.74 9.76 -0.48
CA PRO A 97 -10.36 9.28 -0.57
C PRO A 97 -10.23 8.16 -1.59
N SER A 98 -9.15 8.17 -2.34
CA SER A 98 -8.83 7.19 -3.38
C SER A 98 -7.34 6.91 -3.49
N GLY A 99 -6.56 7.31 -2.48
CA GLY A 99 -5.15 7.02 -2.36
C GLY A 99 -4.91 5.57 -1.92
N LYS A 100 -3.81 4.99 -2.38
CA LYS A 100 -3.37 3.65 -1.97
C LYS A 100 -1.97 3.74 -1.39
N LEU A 101 -1.68 2.92 -0.38
CA LEU A 101 -0.36 2.88 0.25
C LEU A 101 0.71 2.41 -0.74
N PRO A 102 1.77 3.19 -0.99
CA PRO A 102 2.85 2.84 -1.91
C PRO A 102 3.90 1.92 -1.29
N MET A 103 3.68 1.48 -0.05
CA MET A 103 4.55 0.58 0.69
C MET A 103 3.76 -0.31 1.63
N THR A 104 4.39 -1.43 2.03
CA THR A 104 3.86 -2.29 3.10
C THR A 104 4.16 -1.66 4.46
N TRP A 105 3.20 -1.68 5.37
CA TRP A 105 3.39 -1.27 6.75
C TRP A 105 3.60 -2.53 7.60
N PRO A 106 4.81 -2.75 8.13
CA PRO A 106 5.12 -3.95 8.91
C PRO A 106 4.41 -3.96 10.26
N VAL A 107 4.34 -5.14 10.88
CA VAL A 107 3.92 -5.26 12.27
C VAL A 107 5.05 -4.81 13.20
N ASN A 108 6.26 -5.33 12.98
CA ASN A 108 7.46 -4.98 13.75
C ASN A 108 8.57 -4.49 12.82
N TYR A 109 9.51 -3.75 13.35
CA TYR A 109 10.69 -3.30 12.60
C TYR A 109 11.54 -4.49 12.12
N GLU A 110 11.69 -5.50 12.96
CA GLU A 110 12.47 -6.71 12.69
C GLU A 110 11.89 -7.55 11.55
N ASP A 111 10.63 -7.33 11.18
CA ASP A 111 10.00 -7.98 10.01
C ASP A 111 10.43 -7.34 8.67
N VAL A 112 11.12 -6.21 8.69
CA VAL A 112 11.65 -5.57 7.48
C VAL A 112 12.83 -6.38 6.96
N PRO A 113 12.85 -6.80 5.67
CA PRO A 113 13.88 -7.71 5.15
C PRO A 113 15.32 -7.18 5.29
N SER A 114 15.51 -5.87 5.30
CA SER A 114 16.81 -5.22 5.50
C SER A 114 17.13 -4.88 6.96
N ALA A 115 16.26 -5.18 7.92
CA ALA A 115 16.43 -4.72 9.30
C ALA A 115 17.74 -5.20 9.95
N SER A 116 18.20 -6.41 9.61
CA SER A 116 19.42 -7.00 10.18
C SER A 116 20.72 -6.46 9.58
N ASN A 117 20.68 -5.92 8.38
CA ASN A 117 21.86 -5.45 7.64
C ASN A 117 21.83 -3.95 7.31
N PHE A 118 20.80 -3.23 7.79
CA PHE A 118 20.73 -1.78 7.62
C PHE A 118 21.77 -1.09 8.54
N PRO A 119 22.52 -0.09 8.04
CA PRO A 119 23.70 0.44 8.71
C PRO A 119 23.50 0.89 10.15
N LEU A 120 22.36 1.47 10.49
CA LEU A 120 22.10 2.00 11.84
C LEU A 120 21.45 1.00 12.80
N ALA A 121 20.98 -0.15 12.32
CA ALA A 121 20.25 -1.13 13.16
C ALA A 121 21.15 -1.91 14.15
N GLY A 122 22.40 -1.53 14.36
CA GLY A 122 23.30 -2.15 15.35
C GLY A 122 24.78 -2.03 15.06
N HIS A 123 25.17 -1.48 13.94
CA HIS A 123 26.57 -1.29 13.57
C HIS A 123 26.98 0.15 13.88
N LYS A 124 27.64 0.36 15.02
CA LYS A 124 28.13 1.67 15.48
C LYS A 124 29.47 2.08 14.89
N GLU A 125 30.06 1.21 14.08
CA GLU A 125 31.37 1.45 13.46
C GLU A 125 31.16 2.04 12.06
N SER A 126 32.12 2.87 11.63
CA SER A 126 32.12 3.45 10.30
C SER A 126 31.93 2.38 9.24
N ILE A 127 30.80 2.41 8.53
CA ILE A 127 30.46 1.41 7.51
C ILE A 127 30.82 1.97 6.15
N ASP A 128 31.91 1.49 5.61
CA ASP A 128 32.37 1.84 4.25
C ASP A 128 31.54 1.18 3.17
N SER A 129 30.73 0.18 3.52
CA SER A 129 29.91 -0.55 2.58
C SER A 129 28.64 -1.13 3.21
N THR A 130 27.55 -1.15 2.47
CA THR A 130 26.29 -1.78 2.85
C THR A 130 25.99 -2.93 1.88
N ARG A 131 25.56 -4.07 2.41
CA ARG A 131 25.14 -5.22 1.60
C ARG A 131 23.64 -5.24 1.49
N TYR A 132 23.14 -5.34 0.26
CA TYR A 132 21.72 -5.53 -0.05
C TYR A 132 21.43 -7.03 -0.15
N GLU A 133 21.24 -7.69 1.00
CA GLU A 133 21.11 -9.15 1.08
C GLU A 133 19.71 -9.64 0.74
N GLU A 134 18.71 -8.75 0.77
CA GLU A 134 17.31 -9.05 0.48
C GLU A 134 17.04 -9.38 -1.01
N GLY A 135 17.93 -9.01 -1.92
CA GLY A 135 17.81 -9.29 -3.35
C GLY A 135 16.49 -8.76 -3.94
N LEU A 136 15.69 -9.63 -4.55
CA LEU A 136 14.39 -9.28 -5.13
C LEU A 136 13.27 -9.15 -4.07
N PHE A 137 13.50 -9.61 -2.84
CA PHE A 137 12.49 -9.68 -1.80
C PHE A 137 12.42 -8.40 -0.98
N VAL A 138 12.06 -7.30 -1.65
CA VAL A 138 11.88 -5.98 -1.04
C VAL A 138 10.39 -5.64 -0.91
N GLY A 139 9.99 -5.05 0.20
CA GLY A 139 8.63 -4.61 0.44
C GLY A 139 7.60 -5.74 0.29
N TYR A 140 6.48 -5.49 -0.41
CA TYR A 140 5.41 -6.47 -0.55
C TYR A 140 5.86 -7.81 -1.17
N ARG A 141 6.91 -7.81 -2.00
CA ARG A 141 7.46 -9.05 -2.58
C ARG A 141 7.93 -10.02 -1.50
N TYR A 142 8.57 -9.50 -0.46
CA TYR A 142 8.96 -10.27 0.72
C TYR A 142 7.74 -10.71 1.52
N TYR A 143 6.94 -9.76 2.00
CA TYR A 143 5.83 -10.06 2.90
C TYR A 143 4.79 -11.00 2.27
N ASP A 144 4.50 -10.83 0.97
CA ASP A 144 3.53 -11.66 0.29
C ASP A 144 4.06 -13.07 -0.01
N THR A 145 5.33 -13.17 -0.45
CA THR A 145 5.97 -14.44 -0.79
C THR A 145 6.15 -15.34 0.43
N PHE A 146 6.60 -14.76 1.55
CA PHE A 146 6.87 -15.52 2.78
C PHE A 146 5.68 -15.53 3.76
N GLY A 147 4.54 -15.02 3.37
CA GLY A 147 3.32 -15.01 4.19
C GLY A 147 3.46 -14.24 5.50
N LYS A 148 4.33 -13.23 5.54
CA LYS A 148 4.57 -12.43 6.75
C LYS A 148 3.36 -11.56 7.08
N PRO A 149 2.97 -11.44 8.36
CA PRO A 149 1.92 -10.54 8.78
C PRO A 149 2.32 -9.09 8.55
N VAL A 150 1.32 -8.26 8.24
CA VAL A 150 1.52 -6.83 8.02
C VAL A 150 0.41 -6.03 8.69
N SER A 151 0.70 -4.83 9.14
CA SER A 151 -0.33 -3.93 9.66
C SER A 151 -1.24 -3.45 8.53
N TYR A 152 -0.65 -2.99 7.43
CA TYR A 152 -1.36 -2.68 6.18
C TYR A 152 -0.56 -3.17 4.98
N PRO A 153 -1.20 -3.86 4.02
CA PRO A 153 -0.51 -4.35 2.84
C PRO A 153 -0.24 -3.22 1.82
N PHE A 154 0.75 -3.45 0.96
CA PHE A 154 0.97 -2.59 -0.21
C PHE A 154 -0.29 -2.44 -1.05
N GLY A 155 -0.56 -1.24 -1.53
CA GLY A 155 -1.74 -0.94 -2.36
C GLY A 155 -3.04 -0.81 -1.58
N TYR A 156 -3.04 -0.94 -0.24
CA TYR A 156 -4.23 -0.78 0.59
C TYR A 156 -4.69 0.67 0.66
N GLY A 157 -5.99 0.87 0.73
CA GLY A 157 -6.62 2.16 0.99
C GLY A 157 -8.13 2.04 0.90
N LEU A 158 -8.83 2.61 1.88
CA LEU A 158 -10.27 2.66 1.94
C LEU A 158 -10.82 3.85 1.15
N SER A 159 -12.09 3.78 0.83
CA SER A 159 -12.87 4.84 0.19
C SER A 159 -14.16 5.08 0.98
N TYR A 160 -14.88 6.16 0.70
CA TYR A 160 -16.23 6.38 1.21
C TYR A 160 -17.31 5.73 0.33
N THR A 161 -16.91 5.02 -0.71
CA THR A 161 -17.77 4.21 -1.57
C THR A 161 -17.16 2.83 -1.79
N THR A 162 -17.87 1.94 -2.45
CA THR A 162 -17.44 0.59 -2.77
C THR A 162 -17.39 0.38 -4.29
N PHE A 163 -16.55 -0.56 -4.73
CA PHE A 163 -16.39 -0.86 -6.15
C PHE A 163 -16.47 -2.36 -6.39
N ASP A 164 -17.25 -2.75 -7.40
CA ASP A 164 -17.31 -4.10 -7.91
C ASP A 164 -16.47 -4.24 -9.18
N TYR A 165 -15.86 -5.40 -9.32
CA TYR A 165 -14.98 -5.74 -10.44
C TYR A 165 -15.60 -6.89 -11.26
N GLY A 166 -15.56 -6.78 -12.59
CA GLY A 166 -16.11 -7.81 -13.47
C GLY A 166 -15.50 -7.79 -14.86
N ASN A 167 -15.94 -8.73 -15.72
CA ASN A 167 -15.62 -8.78 -17.14
C ASN A 167 -14.11 -8.68 -17.44
N LEU A 168 -13.31 -9.57 -16.84
CA LEU A 168 -11.88 -9.64 -17.12
C LEU A 168 -11.61 -10.13 -18.54
N SER A 169 -10.84 -9.36 -19.31
CA SER A 169 -10.22 -9.76 -20.59
C SER A 169 -8.70 -9.67 -20.48
N ILE A 170 -8.00 -10.62 -21.08
CA ILE A 170 -6.55 -10.64 -21.17
C ILE A 170 -6.20 -10.95 -22.63
N GLU A 171 -5.56 -9.99 -23.29
CA GLU A 171 -5.22 -10.11 -24.71
C GLU A 171 -3.78 -9.69 -24.95
N LYS A 172 -3.05 -10.47 -25.73
CA LYS A 172 -1.73 -10.07 -26.24
C LYS A 172 -1.91 -9.35 -27.57
N LYS A 173 -1.39 -8.12 -27.63
CA LYS A 173 -1.33 -7.31 -28.85
C LYS A 173 0.13 -6.91 -29.09
N GLU A 174 0.73 -7.45 -30.14
CA GLU A 174 2.15 -7.22 -30.47
C GLU A 174 3.06 -7.46 -29.25
N ASP A 175 3.68 -6.40 -28.72
CA ASP A 175 4.61 -6.42 -27.60
C ASP A 175 3.98 -6.02 -26.24
N VAL A 176 2.66 -6.01 -26.13
CA VAL A 176 1.90 -5.62 -24.94
C VAL A 176 0.87 -6.69 -24.59
N VAL A 177 0.70 -6.94 -23.30
CA VAL A 177 -0.47 -7.65 -22.77
C VAL A 177 -1.44 -6.60 -22.23
N GLU A 178 -2.65 -6.55 -22.79
CA GLU A 178 -3.73 -5.69 -22.32
C GLU A 178 -4.61 -6.47 -21.34
N ILE A 179 -4.80 -5.90 -20.15
CA ILE A 179 -5.69 -6.43 -19.13
C ILE A 179 -6.83 -5.44 -18.94
N SER A 180 -8.03 -5.81 -19.34
CA SER A 180 -9.22 -4.97 -19.20
C SER A 180 -10.18 -5.57 -18.19
N CYS A 181 -10.79 -4.73 -17.37
CA CYS A 181 -11.87 -5.12 -16.47
C CYS A 181 -12.89 -3.99 -16.32
N ARG A 182 -14.14 -4.35 -16.03
CA ARG A 182 -15.20 -3.40 -15.73
C ARG A 182 -15.17 -3.09 -14.23
N ILE A 183 -15.16 -1.79 -13.89
CA ILE A 183 -15.31 -1.28 -12.54
C ILE A 183 -16.67 -0.62 -12.42
N ILE A 184 -17.41 -0.92 -11.36
CA ILE A 184 -18.71 -0.34 -11.04
C ILE A 184 -18.59 0.34 -9.68
N ASN A 185 -18.99 1.61 -9.56
CA ASN A 185 -19.22 2.20 -8.24
C ASN A 185 -20.52 1.65 -7.66
N SER A 186 -20.40 0.64 -6.79
CA SER A 186 -21.53 -0.04 -6.15
C SER A 186 -21.98 0.62 -4.84
N GLY A 187 -21.31 1.69 -4.40
CA GLY A 187 -21.67 2.43 -3.20
C GLY A 187 -22.58 3.62 -3.49
N ASN A 188 -22.68 4.51 -2.53
CA ASN A 188 -23.62 5.64 -2.53
C ASN A 188 -22.95 7.02 -2.63
N ARG A 189 -21.66 7.10 -2.87
CA ARG A 189 -20.88 8.33 -3.07
C ARG A 189 -20.05 8.25 -4.33
N ALA A 190 -19.81 9.40 -4.95
CA ALA A 190 -18.87 9.48 -6.07
C ALA A 190 -17.46 9.14 -5.58
N GLY A 191 -16.70 8.41 -6.37
CA GLY A 191 -15.35 7.99 -5.99
C GLY A 191 -14.53 7.47 -7.17
N LYS A 192 -13.23 7.23 -6.91
CA LYS A 192 -12.29 6.65 -7.87
C LYS A 192 -11.68 5.39 -7.29
N GLU A 193 -11.42 4.40 -8.12
CA GLU A 193 -10.72 3.17 -7.74
C GLU A 193 -9.38 3.05 -8.47
N VAL A 194 -8.40 2.41 -7.82
CA VAL A 194 -7.10 2.07 -8.41
C VAL A 194 -7.03 0.57 -8.65
N VAL A 195 -7.13 0.19 -9.90
CA VAL A 195 -6.98 -1.20 -10.36
C VAL A 195 -5.50 -1.54 -10.42
N GLN A 196 -5.07 -2.57 -9.69
CA GLN A 196 -3.69 -3.03 -9.62
C GLN A 196 -3.57 -4.41 -10.26
N VAL A 197 -2.65 -4.58 -11.21
CA VAL A 197 -2.43 -5.86 -11.89
C VAL A 197 -1.12 -6.48 -11.44
N TYR A 198 -1.23 -7.60 -10.74
CA TYR A 198 -0.10 -8.42 -10.32
C TYR A 198 0.02 -9.63 -11.23
N VAL A 199 1.26 -10.07 -11.46
CA VAL A 199 1.57 -11.19 -12.35
C VAL A 199 2.40 -12.23 -11.62
N SER A 200 1.97 -13.49 -11.68
CA SER A 200 2.76 -14.66 -11.31
C SER A 200 3.27 -15.35 -12.56
N PHE A 201 4.53 -15.66 -12.57
CA PHE A 201 5.23 -16.23 -13.71
C PHE A 201 5.01 -17.75 -13.83
N PRO A 202 5.21 -18.35 -15.03
CA PRO A 202 4.94 -19.78 -15.24
C PRO A 202 5.89 -20.69 -14.45
N ASP A 203 7.13 -20.27 -14.29
CA ASP A 203 8.17 -20.99 -13.54
C ASP A 203 8.03 -20.71 -12.03
N LYS A 204 7.80 -21.77 -11.27
CA LYS A 204 7.88 -21.70 -9.82
C LYS A 204 9.36 -21.85 -9.41
N ASN A 205 9.97 -20.72 -9.09
CA ASN A 205 11.34 -20.68 -8.59
C ASN A 205 11.36 -19.90 -7.29
N GLU A 206 11.89 -20.49 -6.24
CA GLU A 206 11.96 -19.90 -4.89
C GLU A 206 12.79 -18.61 -4.84
N ASN A 207 13.63 -18.39 -5.82
CA ASN A 207 14.44 -17.17 -5.94
C ASN A 207 13.63 -15.96 -6.47
N TYR A 208 12.34 -16.13 -6.76
CA TYR A 208 11.48 -15.06 -7.28
C TYR A 208 10.22 -14.86 -6.44
N PRO A 209 9.73 -13.62 -6.35
CA PRO A 209 8.46 -13.32 -5.71
C PRO A 209 7.29 -14.12 -6.32
N THR A 210 6.33 -14.51 -5.48
CA THR A 210 5.13 -15.25 -5.93
C THR A 210 4.31 -14.49 -6.95
N LYS A 211 4.28 -13.18 -6.85
CA LYS A 211 3.67 -12.27 -7.83
C LYS A 211 4.29 -10.87 -7.73
N GLU A 212 4.22 -10.15 -8.84
CA GLU A 212 4.76 -8.80 -8.94
C GLU A 212 3.75 -7.84 -9.57
N LEU A 213 3.66 -6.61 -9.04
CA LEU A 213 2.89 -5.54 -9.67
C LEU A 213 3.54 -5.17 -11.01
N LYS A 214 2.79 -5.33 -12.10
CA LYS A 214 3.27 -5.02 -13.45
C LYS A 214 2.56 -3.85 -14.10
N GLY A 215 1.43 -3.43 -13.54
CA GLY A 215 0.73 -2.23 -13.98
C GLY A 215 -0.42 -1.84 -13.07
N PHE A 216 -0.87 -0.62 -13.22
CA PHE A 216 -2.05 -0.12 -12.52
C PHE A 216 -2.70 0.99 -13.34
N ALA A 217 -3.98 1.22 -13.09
CA ALA A 217 -4.71 2.35 -13.63
C ALA A 217 -5.77 2.83 -12.65
N LYS A 218 -6.11 4.11 -12.71
CA LYS A 218 -7.11 4.73 -11.85
C LYS A 218 -8.31 5.14 -12.69
N THR A 219 -9.51 4.84 -12.20
CA THR A 219 -10.76 5.26 -12.86
C THR A 219 -10.91 6.77 -12.87
N GLN A 220 -11.74 7.27 -13.76
CA GLN A 220 -12.34 8.58 -13.61
C GLN A 220 -13.21 8.64 -12.35
N LEU A 221 -13.74 9.81 -12.02
CA LEU A 221 -14.69 9.94 -10.93
C LEU A 221 -16.02 9.29 -11.35
N LEU A 222 -16.35 8.17 -10.71
CA LEU A 222 -17.59 7.43 -10.97
C LEU A 222 -18.68 7.84 -9.98
N GLN A 223 -19.84 8.24 -10.49
CA GLN A 223 -21.04 8.43 -9.67
C GLN A 223 -21.59 7.06 -9.21
N PRO A 224 -22.44 7.01 -8.16
CA PRO A 224 -23.13 5.78 -7.77
C PRO A 224 -23.81 5.09 -8.95
N GLY A 225 -23.50 3.82 -9.17
CA GLY A 225 -24.00 3.01 -10.29
C GLY A 225 -23.25 3.19 -11.62
N GLU A 226 -22.40 4.19 -11.75
CA GLU A 226 -21.61 4.36 -12.97
C GLU A 226 -20.54 3.27 -13.12
N THR A 227 -20.21 3.00 -14.38
CA THR A 227 -19.23 1.97 -14.76
C THR A 227 -18.17 2.53 -15.69
N GLU A 228 -16.96 1.97 -15.58
CA GLU A 228 -15.86 2.24 -16.50
C GLU A 228 -15.14 0.92 -16.85
N THR A 229 -14.74 0.76 -18.09
CA THR A 229 -13.78 -0.29 -18.46
C THR A 229 -12.37 0.27 -18.33
N VAL A 230 -11.64 -0.25 -17.36
CA VAL A 230 -10.24 0.10 -17.12
C VAL A 230 -9.35 -0.87 -17.88
N THR A 231 -8.39 -0.35 -18.63
CA THR A 231 -7.38 -1.15 -19.34
C THR A 231 -5.99 -0.83 -18.81
N VAL A 232 -5.26 -1.86 -18.42
CA VAL A 232 -3.85 -1.79 -18.02
C VAL A 232 -3.00 -2.43 -19.11
N HIS A 233 -2.03 -1.68 -19.61
CA HIS A 233 -1.09 -2.13 -20.63
C HIS A 233 0.22 -2.57 -19.97
N ILE A 234 0.60 -3.82 -20.17
CA ILE A 234 1.85 -4.39 -19.65
C ILE A 234 2.77 -4.74 -20.82
N PRO A 235 3.84 -3.97 -21.06
CA PRO A 235 4.84 -4.32 -22.06
C PRO A 235 5.44 -5.70 -21.79
N LEU A 236 5.67 -6.51 -22.81
CA LEU A 236 6.31 -7.82 -22.67
C LEU A 236 7.72 -7.71 -22.05
N SER A 237 8.39 -6.58 -22.21
CA SER A 237 9.67 -6.30 -21.56
C SER A 237 9.58 -6.34 -20.03
N TYR A 238 8.42 -5.98 -19.43
CA TYR A 238 8.20 -6.03 -17.97
C TYR A 238 7.95 -7.47 -17.46
N LEU A 239 7.70 -8.40 -18.37
CA LEU A 239 7.51 -9.82 -18.08
C LEU A 239 8.79 -10.65 -18.34
N LYS A 240 9.88 -10.02 -18.74
CA LYS A 240 11.17 -10.69 -18.89
C LYS A 240 11.85 -10.87 -17.53
N ARG A 241 12.64 -11.92 -17.44
CA ARG A 241 13.60 -12.19 -16.36
C ARG A 241 14.99 -12.25 -16.92
N TYR A 242 15.96 -11.81 -16.14
CA TYR A 242 17.37 -11.91 -16.52
C TYR A 242 17.85 -13.34 -16.32
N ASP A 243 18.43 -13.91 -17.35
CA ASP A 243 19.08 -15.22 -17.33
C ASP A 243 20.59 -15.00 -17.20
N GLU A 244 21.12 -15.24 -16.01
CA GLU A 244 22.56 -15.04 -15.70
C GLU A 244 23.46 -15.94 -16.53
N THR A 245 23.00 -17.14 -16.91
CA THR A 245 23.79 -18.09 -17.72
C THR A 245 23.91 -17.62 -19.16
N ALA A 246 22.84 -17.07 -19.71
CA ALA A 246 22.78 -16.59 -21.08
C ALA A 246 23.12 -15.10 -21.21
N ASP A 247 23.34 -14.41 -20.09
CA ASP A 247 23.64 -12.97 -19.98
C ASP A 247 22.64 -12.10 -20.76
N CYS A 248 21.34 -12.41 -20.66
CA CYS A 248 20.30 -11.68 -21.36
C CYS A 248 18.90 -11.75 -20.70
N TRP A 249 18.04 -10.79 -21.06
CA TRP A 249 16.65 -10.78 -20.64
C TRP A 249 15.81 -11.71 -21.51
N LYS A 250 15.18 -12.72 -20.90
CA LYS A 250 14.31 -13.69 -21.55
C LYS A 250 12.87 -13.56 -21.07
N LEU A 251 11.92 -13.70 -21.99
CA LEU A 251 10.51 -13.90 -21.65
C LEU A 251 10.31 -15.38 -21.33
N PRO A 252 9.97 -15.74 -20.09
CA PRO A 252 9.63 -17.12 -19.76
C PRO A 252 8.44 -17.59 -20.59
N GLN A 253 8.49 -18.83 -21.08
CA GLN A 253 7.39 -19.42 -21.85
C GLN A 253 6.44 -20.17 -20.91
N GLY A 254 5.12 -20.08 -21.19
CA GLY A 254 4.12 -20.82 -20.45
C GLY A 254 2.99 -19.98 -19.89
N ILE A 255 2.28 -20.53 -18.91
CA ILE A 255 1.05 -19.93 -18.37
C ILE A 255 1.37 -18.90 -17.29
N PHE A 256 1.20 -17.63 -17.63
CA PHE A 256 1.18 -16.52 -16.68
C PHE A 256 -0.18 -16.43 -15.99
N ARG A 257 -0.17 -16.08 -14.71
CA ARG A 257 -1.39 -15.78 -13.95
C ARG A 257 -1.46 -14.29 -13.68
N PHE A 258 -2.57 -13.67 -14.02
CA PHE A 258 -2.85 -12.26 -13.79
C PHE A 258 -3.87 -12.12 -12.67
N PHE A 259 -3.59 -11.24 -11.74
CA PHE A 259 -4.46 -10.92 -10.61
C PHE A 259 -4.83 -9.45 -10.70
N VAL A 260 -6.10 -9.16 -10.81
CA VAL A 260 -6.64 -7.80 -10.77
C VAL A 260 -7.13 -7.53 -9.36
N ASN A 261 -6.48 -6.61 -8.69
CA ASN A 261 -6.59 -6.42 -7.26
C ASN A 261 -6.91 -4.97 -6.89
N SER A 262 -7.46 -4.76 -5.70
CA SER A 262 -7.54 -3.44 -5.04
C SER A 262 -6.36 -3.17 -4.10
N SER A 263 -5.64 -4.23 -3.69
CA SER A 263 -4.36 -4.21 -2.98
C SER A 263 -3.62 -5.52 -3.22
N VAL A 264 -2.36 -5.64 -2.79
CA VAL A 264 -1.62 -6.91 -2.97
C VAL A 264 -2.32 -8.11 -2.31
N LYS A 265 -3.11 -7.90 -1.26
CA LYS A 265 -3.85 -8.95 -0.53
C LYS A 265 -5.30 -9.10 -0.97
N ASP A 266 -5.91 -8.09 -1.62
CA ASP A 266 -7.32 -8.10 -2.00
C ASP A 266 -7.46 -8.36 -3.50
N CYS A 267 -7.53 -9.64 -3.85
CA CYS A 267 -7.69 -10.11 -5.22
C CYS A 267 -9.17 -10.13 -5.62
N ARG A 268 -9.52 -9.38 -6.65
CA ARG A 268 -10.90 -9.25 -7.17
C ARG A 268 -11.17 -10.16 -8.36
N LEU A 269 -10.24 -10.26 -9.30
CA LEU A 269 -10.35 -11.11 -10.48
C LEU A 269 -9.04 -11.84 -10.75
N THR A 270 -9.14 -13.01 -11.35
CA THR A 270 -7.95 -13.75 -11.79
C THR A 270 -8.14 -14.31 -13.18
N GLY A 271 -7.07 -14.33 -13.96
CA GLY A 271 -7.04 -14.94 -15.27
C GLY A 271 -5.69 -15.57 -15.59
N LYS A 272 -5.65 -16.33 -16.66
CA LYS A 272 -4.44 -17.00 -17.15
C LYS A 272 -4.25 -16.71 -18.62
N TYR A 273 -3.00 -16.56 -19.05
CA TYR A 273 -2.65 -16.40 -20.45
C TYR A 273 -1.33 -17.14 -20.74
N ASN A 274 -1.25 -17.80 -21.88
CA ASN A 274 -0.04 -18.50 -22.31
C ASN A 274 0.77 -17.57 -23.23
N LEU A 275 1.95 -17.17 -22.78
CA LEU A 275 2.89 -16.32 -23.53
C LEU A 275 4.05 -17.13 -24.09
#